data_7fc8311d01115b5b89c9bdd3b04aed03
#
_entry.id   7fc8311d01115b5b89c9bdd3b04aed03
#
_cell.length_a   1.000
_cell.length_b   1.000
_cell.length_c   1.000
_cell.angle_alpha   90.00
_cell.angle_beta   90.00
_cell.angle_gamma   90.00
#
_symmetry.space_group_name_H-M   'P 1'
#
loop_
_entity.id
_entity.type
_entity.pdbx_description
1 polymer ?
#
loop_
_entity_poly.entity_id
_entity_poly.type
_entity_poly.pdbx_seq_one_letter_code
_entity_poly.pdbx_strand_id
1 'polypeptide(L)' 'MRVGDLVKRHEGWQGWKRQQLGLVVNVDRAVIKVQWSGDYGTFSHPITSLEVLSERR' A
#
# COMPACT_ATOMS: atom_id res chain seq x y z
N MET A 1 -0.95 5.62 -9.34
CA MET A 1 -0.09 4.82 -8.47
C MET A 1 0.89 4.08 -9.33
N ARG A 2 2.14 4.05 -8.94
CA ARG A 2 3.14 3.36 -9.71
C ARG A 2 4.08 2.63 -8.84
N VAL A 3 4.85 1.74 -9.41
CA VAL A 3 5.84 0.98 -8.68
C VAL A 3 6.81 1.96 -8.05
N GLY A 4 7.09 1.79 -6.78
CA GLY A 4 7.98 2.65 -6.05
C GLY A 4 7.27 3.66 -5.16
N ASP A 5 5.96 3.76 -5.28
CA ASP A 5 5.23 4.70 -4.44
C ASP A 5 5.06 4.14 -3.04
N LEU A 6 5.01 5.03 -2.07
CA LEU A 6 4.73 4.63 -0.71
C LEU A 6 3.25 4.79 -0.50
N VAL A 7 2.64 3.80 0.11
CA VAL A 7 1.21 3.79 0.32
C VAL A 7 0.88 3.35 1.73
N LYS A 8 -0.35 3.60 2.14
CA LYS A 8 -0.84 3.07 3.39
C LYS A 8 -2.26 2.62 3.15
N ARG A 9 -2.81 1.84 4.08
CA ARG A 9 -4.18 1.41 3.95
C ARG A 9 -5.08 2.55 4.38
N HIS A 10 -6.27 2.57 3.80
CA HIS A 10 -7.22 3.57 4.15
C HIS A 10 -7.59 3.44 5.58
N GLU A 11 -7.99 4.50 6.21
CA GLU A 11 -8.36 4.46 7.53
C GLU A 11 -9.54 3.70 7.77
N GLY A 12 -9.88 3.33 8.89
CA GLY A 12 -11.02 2.53 9.18
C GLY A 12 -10.72 1.08 9.28
N TRP A 13 -9.54 0.66 8.92
CA TRP A 13 -9.21 -0.72 9.04
C TRP A 13 -8.82 -0.96 10.46
N GLN A 14 -9.58 -1.74 11.18
CA GLN A 14 -9.33 -1.94 12.54
C GLN A 14 -8.28 -2.90 12.76
N GLY A 15 -7.59 -2.99 13.70
CA GLY A 15 -6.56 -3.95 13.98
C GLY A 15 -5.17 -3.42 13.77
N TRP A 16 -5.05 -2.29 13.13
CA TRP A 16 -3.73 -1.70 12.94
C TRP A 16 -3.54 -0.60 13.93
N LYS A 17 -2.69 -0.84 14.90
CA LYS A 17 -2.48 0.12 15.91
C LYS A 17 -1.59 1.20 15.47
N ARG A 18 -0.75 0.98 14.49
CA ARG A 18 0.07 2.02 14.02
C ARG A 18 -0.01 2.00 12.55
N GLN A 19 0.34 3.06 11.89
CA GLN A 19 0.30 3.11 10.47
C GLN A 19 1.35 2.27 9.89
N GLN A 20 1.01 1.42 8.98
CA GLN A 20 1.95 0.61 8.30
C GLN A 20 2.18 1.16 6.92
N LEU A 21 3.40 1.30 6.52
CA LEU A 21 3.73 1.80 5.21
C LEU A 21 4.06 0.66 4.29
N GLY A 22 3.69 0.79 3.05
CA GLY A 22 3.98 -0.22 2.07
C GLY A 22 4.62 0.39 0.85
N LEU A 23 5.32 -0.43 0.10
CA LEU A 23 5.95 0.01 -1.12
C LEU A 23 5.30 -0.72 -2.26
N VAL A 24 4.86 -0.01 -3.26
CA VAL A 24 4.23 -0.61 -4.40
C VAL A 24 5.28 -1.34 -5.22
N VAL A 25 5.10 -2.63 -5.42
CA VAL A 25 6.05 -3.42 -6.16
C VAL A 25 5.49 -3.89 -7.49
N ASN A 26 4.17 -3.80 -7.68
CA ASN A 26 3.61 -4.17 -8.95
C ASN A 26 2.23 -3.55 -9.10
N VAL A 27 1.86 -3.19 -10.30
CA VAL A 27 0.57 -2.59 -10.57
C VAL A 27 -0.07 -3.38 -11.69
N ASP A 28 -1.28 -3.90 -11.43
CA ASP A 28 -1.94 -4.70 -12.42
C ASP A 28 -3.38 -4.24 -12.49
N ARG A 29 -3.69 -3.32 -13.37
CA ARG A 29 -5.02 -2.76 -13.49
C ARG A 29 -5.40 -2.12 -12.17
N ALA A 30 -6.46 -2.53 -11.54
CA ALA A 30 -6.88 -1.96 -10.30
C ALA A 30 -6.34 -2.68 -9.08
N VAL A 31 -5.46 -3.65 -9.30
CA VAL A 31 -4.91 -4.43 -8.21
C VAL A 31 -3.45 -4.05 -8.02
N ILE A 32 -3.10 -3.68 -6.81
CA ILE A 32 -1.76 -3.20 -6.53
C ILE A 32 -1.09 -4.15 -5.57
N LYS A 33 0.09 -4.59 -5.92
CA LYS A 33 0.84 -5.47 -5.05
C LYS A 33 1.76 -4.62 -4.20
N VAL A 34 1.64 -4.74 -2.91
CA VAL A 34 2.36 -3.90 -1.97
C VAL A 34 3.19 -4.75 -1.03
N GLN A 35 4.43 -4.35 -0.86
CA GLN A 35 5.28 -5.00 0.10
C GLN A 35 5.23 -4.18 1.36
N TRP A 36 4.68 -4.72 2.43
CA TRP A 36 4.49 -3.98 3.67
C TRP A 36 5.73 -4.04 4.52
N SER A 37 5.95 -3.01 5.28
CA SER A 37 7.13 -2.95 6.12
C SER A 37 7.00 -3.96 7.23
N GLY A 38 8.07 -4.28 7.85
CA GLY A 38 8.09 -5.24 8.93
C GLY A 38 7.96 -6.64 8.38
N ASP A 39 7.34 -7.49 9.11
CA ASP A 39 7.23 -8.87 8.74
C ASP A 39 5.91 -9.20 8.09
N TYR A 40 5.21 -8.22 7.59
CA TYR A 40 3.90 -8.49 7.05
C TYR A 40 3.94 -9.10 5.65
N GLY A 41 4.99 -8.86 4.91
CA GLY A 41 5.13 -9.49 3.61
C GLY A 41 4.47 -8.70 2.49
N THR A 42 4.19 -9.38 1.42
CA THR A 42 3.67 -8.76 0.22
C THR A 42 2.25 -9.23 -0.03
N PHE A 43 1.35 -8.29 -0.23
CA PHE A 43 -0.03 -8.62 -0.46
C PHE A 43 -0.59 -7.79 -1.58
N SER A 44 -1.67 -8.27 -2.20
CA SER A 44 -2.34 -7.54 -3.25
C SER A 44 -3.57 -6.87 -2.68
N HIS A 45 -3.82 -5.64 -3.06
CA HIS A 45 -4.96 -4.90 -2.60
C HIS A 45 -5.60 -4.16 -3.74
N PRO A 46 -6.90 -3.90 -3.67
CA PRO A 46 -7.51 -3.07 -4.70
C PRO A 46 -7.04 -1.64 -4.54
N ILE A 47 -6.95 -0.93 -5.62
CA ILE A 47 -6.42 0.41 -5.58
C ILE A 47 -7.24 1.30 -4.68
N THR A 48 -8.52 1.01 -4.51
CA THR A 48 -9.37 1.83 -3.67
C THR A 48 -9.08 1.65 -2.20
N SER A 49 -8.32 0.64 -1.83
CA SER A 49 -7.97 0.41 -0.43
C SER A 49 -6.68 1.06 -0.04
N LEU A 50 -6.01 1.72 -0.95
CA LEU A 50 -4.70 2.27 -0.67
C LEU A 50 -4.69 3.76 -0.87
N GLU A 51 -3.81 4.40 -0.15
CA GLU A 51 -3.67 5.83 -0.25
C GLU A 51 -2.20 6.13 -0.49
N VAL A 52 -1.88 6.90 -1.50
CA VAL A 52 -0.50 7.20 -1.83
C VAL A 52 0.00 8.29 -0.91
N LEU A 53 1.13 8.02 -0.26
CA LEU A 53 1.71 8.98 0.63
C LEU A 53 2.79 9.77 -0.04
N SER A 54 3.58 9.15 -0.91
CA SER A 54 4.65 9.80 -1.51
C SER A 54 4.32 10.13 -2.93
N GLU A 55 4.12 11.36 -3.27
CA GLU A 55 3.85 11.69 -4.56
C GLU A 55 4.97 12.40 -5.11
N ARG A 56 5.84 11.79 -5.76
CA ARG A 56 6.95 12.39 -6.23
C ARG A 56 6.76 12.88 -7.51
N ARG A 57 7.33 13.76 -7.89
CA ARG A 57 7.16 14.20 -9.11
C ARG A 57 8.25 14.38 -9.75
#